data_0a1de1d55efd8f104deb017e38bfdc1c
#
_entry.id   0a1de1d55efd8f104deb017e38bfdc1c
#
_cell.length_a   1.000
_cell.length_b   1.000
_cell.length_c   1.000
_cell.angle_alpha   90.00
_cell.angle_beta   90.00
_cell.angle_gamma   90.00
#
_symmetry.space_group_name_H-M   'P 1'
#
loop_
_entity.id
_entity.type
_entity.pdbx_description
1 polymer ?
#
loop_
_entity_poly.entity_id
_entity_poly.type
_entity_poly.pdbx_seq_one_letter_code
_entity_poly.pdbx_strand_id
1 'polypeptide(L)' 'PLTISSNILSKTILKDIQKRLRDEIKSSNMTQKQIAEKLKINPSTVSKYIRLDKYPSLDTFANLCEILDVSADDILGLK' A
#
# COMPACT_ATOMS: atom_id res chain seq x y z
N PRO A 1 -7.79 22.21 -18.53
CA PRO A 1 -7.05 20.97 -18.32
C PRO A 1 -6.32 20.94 -16.98
N LEU A 2 -5.69 22.04 -16.63
CA LEU A 2 -4.98 22.07 -15.34
C LEU A 2 -5.95 21.94 -14.18
N THR A 3 -7.10 22.57 -14.31
CA THR A 3 -8.12 22.48 -13.28
C THR A 3 -8.61 21.04 -13.14
N ILE A 4 -8.82 20.37 -14.25
CA ILE A 4 -9.25 18.97 -14.24
C ILE A 4 -8.19 18.11 -13.60
N SER A 5 -6.93 18.32 -13.95
CA SER A 5 -5.83 17.57 -13.36
C SER A 5 -5.77 17.76 -11.85
N SER A 6 -5.94 18.99 -11.41
CA SER A 6 -5.95 19.29 -9.98
C SER A 6 -7.09 18.57 -9.27
N ASN A 7 -8.27 18.54 -9.88
CA ASN A 7 -9.42 17.85 -9.32
C ASN A 7 -9.15 16.34 -9.22
N ILE A 8 -8.54 15.77 -10.24
CA ILE A 8 -8.20 14.36 -10.23
C ILE A 8 -7.22 14.08 -9.10
N LEU A 9 -6.19 14.91 -8.97
CA LEU A 9 -5.19 14.72 -7.91
C LEU A 9 -5.82 14.88 -6.54
N SER A 10 -6.71 15.85 -6.36
CA SER A 10 -7.34 16.07 -5.07
C SER A 10 -8.26 14.91 -4.68
N LYS A 11 -8.70 14.12 -5.66
CA LYS A 11 -9.53 12.94 -5.40
C LYS A 11 -8.71 11.68 -5.19
N THR A 12 -7.42 11.75 -5.42
CA THR A 12 -6.53 10.64 -5.10
C THR A 12 -6.30 10.71 -3.60
N ILE A 13 -6.95 9.84 -2.88
CA ILE A 13 -6.90 9.86 -1.43
C ILE A 13 -6.16 8.65 -0.90
N LEU A 14 -5.63 8.81 0.30
CA LEU A 14 -4.87 7.75 0.95
C LEU A 14 -5.67 6.47 1.10
N LYS A 15 -6.98 6.59 1.28
CA LYS A 15 -7.82 5.41 1.45
C LYS A 15 -7.80 4.53 0.19
N ASP A 16 -7.79 5.13 -0.98
CA ASP A 16 -7.73 4.36 -2.22
C ASP A 16 -6.39 3.64 -2.35
N ILE A 17 -5.32 4.32 -1.98
CA ILE A 17 -3.99 3.74 -1.98
C ILE A 17 -3.94 2.58 -0.99
N GLN A 18 -4.50 2.77 0.20
CA GLN A 18 -4.56 1.72 1.20
C GLN A 18 -5.33 0.50 0.70
N LYS A 19 -6.44 0.71 0.03
CA LYS A 19 -7.25 -0.40 -0.49
C LYS A 19 -6.50 -1.18 -1.55
N ARG A 20 -5.80 -0.50 -2.44
CA ARG A 20 -5.00 -1.19 -3.45
C ARG A 20 -3.87 -1.99 -2.81
N LEU A 21 -3.22 -1.41 -1.81
CA LEU A 21 -2.16 -2.10 -1.08
C LEU A 21 -2.71 -3.32 -0.34
N ARG A 22 -3.84 -3.15 0.34
CA ARG A 22 -4.51 -4.25 1.02
C ARG A 22 -4.80 -5.40 0.06
N ASP A 23 -5.33 -5.07 -1.12
CA ASP A 23 -5.69 -6.09 -2.08
C ASP A 23 -4.46 -6.86 -2.56
N GLU A 24 -3.35 -6.16 -2.75
CA GLU A 24 -2.09 -6.82 -3.12
C GLU A 24 -1.57 -7.72 -2.01
N ILE A 25 -1.66 -7.27 -0.76
CA ILE A 25 -1.26 -8.08 0.38
C ILE A 25 -2.12 -9.35 0.45
N LYS A 26 -3.43 -9.20 0.29
CA LYS A 26 -4.34 -10.33 0.36
C LYS A 26 -4.18 -11.31 -0.79
N SER A 27 -3.82 -10.82 -1.95
CA SER A 27 -3.64 -11.69 -3.12
C SER A 27 -2.26 -12.34 -3.16
N SER A 28 -1.35 -11.90 -2.32
CA SER A 28 -0.02 -12.49 -2.27
C SER A 28 -0.08 -13.87 -1.62
N ASN A 29 0.94 -14.68 -1.89
CA ASN A 29 1.04 -16.01 -1.27
C ASN A 29 1.68 -15.97 0.11
N MET A 30 2.00 -14.78 0.60
CA MET A 30 2.64 -14.62 1.90
C MET A 30 1.63 -14.38 2.99
N THR A 31 1.91 -14.95 4.17
CA THR A 31 1.10 -14.65 5.34
C THR A 31 1.51 -13.30 5.93
N GLN A 32 0.65 -12.77 6.79
CA GLN A 32 0.98 -11.52 7.50
C GLN A 32 2.28 -11.65 8.27
N LYS A 33 2.49 -12.81 8.88
CA LYS A 33 3.70 -13.07 9.65
C LYS A 33 4.94 -13.02 8.75
N GLN A 34 4.85 -13.64 7.57
CA GLN A 34 5.96 -13.64 6.63
C GLN A 34 6.28 -12.23 6.15
N ILE A 35 5.27 -11.45 5.85
CA ILE A 35 5.44 -10.07 5.42
C ILE A 35 6.11 -9.26 6.54
N ALA A 36 5.61 -9.42 7.76
CA ALA A 36 6.15 -8.71 8.91
C ALA A 36 7.62 -9.06 9.14
N GLU A 37 7.96 -10.33 9.01
CA GLU A 37 9.35 -10.76 9.16
C GLU A 37 10.26 -10.12 8.12
N LYS A 38 9.80 -10.07 6.87
CA LYS A 38 10.59 -9.46 5.80
C LYS A 38 10.75 -7.96 6.00
N LEU A 39 9.74 -7.31 6.55
CA LEU A 39 9.77 -5.88 6.83
C LEU A 39 10.41 -5.55 8.18
N LYS A 40 10.64 -6.56 9.01
CA LYS A 40 11.16 -6.38 10.38
C LYS A 40 10.24 -5.50 11.20
N ILE A 41 8.95 -5.75 11.09
CA ILE A 41 7.92 -5.06 11.87
C ILE A 41 7.03 -6.10 12.55
N ASN A 42 6.17 -5.62 13.43
CA ASN A 42 5.25 -6.47 14.14
C ASN A 42 4.13 -6.96 13.21
N PRO A 43 3.74 -8.24 13.27
CA PRO A 43 2.61 -8.72 12.46
C PRO A 43 1.31 -7.94 12.69
N SER A 44 1.09 -7.42 13.88
CA SER A 44 -0.09 -6.62 14.16
C SER A 44 -0.10 -5.34 13.32
N THR A 45 1.07 -4.82 12.96
CA THR A 45 1.16 -3.65 12.09
C THR A 45 0.67 -3.98 10.69
N VAL A 46 1.05 -5.15 10.16
CA VAL A 46 0.55 -5.61 8.85
C VAL A 46 -0.96 -5.73 8.90
N SER A 47 -1.49 -6.28 9.99
CA SER A 47 -2.93 -6.41 10.18
C SER A 47 -3.62 -5.03 10.12
N LYS A 48 -3.01 -4.02 10.71
CA LYS A 48 -3.54 -2.66 10.66
C LYS A 48 -3.56 -2.09 9.25
N TYR A 49 -2.57 -2.40 8.45
CA TYR A 49 -2.56 -2.00 7.03
C TYR A 49 -3.74 -2.63 6.30
N ILE A 50 -4.00 -3.91 6.55
CA ILE A 50 -5.11 -4.63 5.91
C ILE A 50 -6.44 -4.05 6.32
N ARG A 51 -6.59 -3.66 7.60
CA ARG A 51 -7.84 -3.07 8.10
C ARG A 51 -7.97 -1.59 7.78
N LEU A 52 -6.98 -1.01 7.12
CA LEU A 52 -6.95 0.40 6.76
C LEU A 52 -6.89 1.32 8.00
N ASP A 53 -6.33 0.81 9.09
CA ASP A 53 -6.21 1.56 10.34
C ASP A 53 -4.91 2.34 10.42
N LYS A 54 -3.96 2.03 9.55
CA LYS A 54 -2.64 2.65 9.59
C LYS A 54 -2.06 2.72 8.19
N TYR A 55 -1.28 3.78 7.95
CA TYR A 55 -0.54 3.95 6.70
C TYR A 55 0.90 3.49 6.92
N PRO A 56 1.50 2.78 5.97
CA PRO A 56 2.92 2.51 6.06
C PRO A 56 3.71 3.80 5.81
N SER A 57 4.88 3.91 6.44
CA SER A 57 5.79 4.99 6.10
C SER A 57 6.29 4.79 4.67
N LEU A 58 6.90 5.82 4.10
CA LEU A 58 7.35 5.74 2.71
C LEU A 58 8.35 4.62 2.50
N ASP A 59 9.29 4.45 3.41
CA ASP A 59 10.27 3.38 3.29
C ASP A 59 9.62 2.00 3.45
N THR A 60 8.69 1.86 4.39
CA THR A 60 7.95 0.61 4.55
C THR A 60 7.11 0.33 3.31
N PHE A 61 6.49 1.35 2.74
CA PHE A 61 5.71 1.20 1.52
C PHE A 61 6.58 0.73 0.36
N ALA A 62 7.76 1.33 0.20
CA ALA A 62 8.67 0.91 -0.86
C ALA A 62 9.09 -0.54 -0.67
N ASN A 63 9.39 -0.94 0.56
CA ASN A 63 9.77 -2.31 0.85
C ASN A 63 8.61 -3.28 0.62
N LEU A 64 7.39 -2.87 0.95
CA LEU A 64 6.21 -3.68 0.66
C LEU A 64 6.04 -3.92 -0.83
N CYS A 65 6.20 -2.88 -1.64
CA CYS A 65 6.08 -3.02 -3.09
C CYS A 65 7.12 -4.02 -3.62
N GLU A 66 8.33 -3.95 -3.09
CA GLU A 66 9.39 -4.86 -3.49
C GLU A 66 9.08 -6.30 -3.10
N ILE A 67 8.64 -6.51 -1.86
CA ILE A 67 8.32 -7.83 -1.35
C ILE A 67 7.15 -8.45 -2.11
N LEU A 68 6.15 -7.64 -2.41
CA LEU A 68 4.95 -8.09 -3.11
C LEU A 68 5.15 -8.17 -4.62
N ASP A 69 6.31 -7.70 -5.11
CA ASP A 69 6.62 -7.67 -6.53
C ASP A 69 5.57 -6.89 -7.32
N VAL A 70 5.21 -5.73 -6.82
CA VAL A 70 4.24 -4.85 -7.48
C VAL A 70 4.86 -3.48 -7.70
N SER A 71 4.36 -2.79 -8.71
CA SER A 71 4.81 -1.44 -9.00
C SER A 71 4.18 -0.45 -8.04
N ALA A 72 4.99 0.42 -7.45
CA ALA A 72 4.47 1.49 -6.61
C ALA A 72 3.51 2.39 -7.40
N ASP A 73 3.78 2.58 -8.70
CA ASP A 73 2.89 3.39 -9.55
C ASP A 73 1.50 2.79 -9.60
N ASP A 74 1.39 1.47 -9.67
CA ASP A 74 0.09 0.78 -9.68
C ASP A 74 -0.65 1.01 -8.36
N ILE A 75 0.06 0.91 -7.25
CA ILE A 75 -0.55 1.11 -5.94
C ILE A 75 -0.97 2.57 -5.77
N LEU A 76 -0.12 3.49 -6.20
CA LEU A 76 -0.39 4.92 -6.06
C LEU A 76 -1.41 5.45 -7.08
N GLY A 77 -1.72 4.65 -8.09
CA GLY A 77 -2.68 5.08 -9.10
C GLY A 77 -2.10 6.05 -10.12
N LEU A 78 -0.80 5.96 -10.38
CA LEU A 78 -0.11 6.89 -11.29
C LEU A 78 -0.02 6.34 -12.72
N LYS A 79 -0.47 5.13 -12.94
CA LYS A 79 -0.49 4.53 -14.28
C LYS A 79 -1.87 4.58 -14.86
#